data_95b5ea6241f5b47531f05182b840369f
#
_entry.id   95b5ea6241f5b47531f05182b840369f
#
_cell.length_a   1.000
_cell.length_b   1.000
_cell.length_c   1.000
_cell.angle_alpha   90.00
_cell.angle_beta   90.00
_cell.angle_gamma   90.00
#
_symmetry.space_group_name_H-M   'P 1'
#
loop_
_entity.id
_entity.type
_entity.pdbx_description
1 polymer ?
#
loop_
_entity_poly.entity_id
_entity_poly.type
_entity_poly.pdbx_seq_one_letter_code
_entity_poly.pdbx_strand_id
1 'polypeptide(L)'
;QPNTPARQKTNDFFVLFKAAQELRPHFENEVLRYLATFESAAPRNTLKGASIKRLARSRQKTAMDYGGDAAMLKDLLRGSVICSDVDDFAKCFRGLAQLERDGVVSIVIVKNRVRDGALASGYIDANCIVKFRDYLVEVQLHLADIVAVKKEAHGAYEAGRELDLMGALAEPPEETPRSHLALNAARLVVLGMCLV
;
A
#
# COMPACT_ATOMS: atom_id res chain seq x y z
N GLN A 1 23.54 10.81 -0.46
CA GLN A 1 22.74 11.61 0.49
C GLN A 1 22.11 10.67 1.50
N PRO A 2 22.03 11.02 2.79
CA PRO A 2 21.35 10.19 3.78
C PRO A 2 19.89 9.97 3.33
N ASN A 3 19.45 8.73 3.49
CA ASN A 3 18.16 8.23 3.02
C ASN A 3 17.02 8.88 3.85
N THR A 4 16.63 10.10 3.47
CA THR A 4 15.53 10.81 4.15
C THR A 4 14.25 10.03 3.95
N PRO A 5 13.55 9.62 5.03
CA PRO A 5 12.31 8.86 4.91
C PRO A 5 11.27 9.64 4.12
N ALA A 6 10.51 8.96 3.28
CA ALA A 6 9.43 9.58 2.52
C ALA A 6 8.40 10.19 3.49
N ARG A 7 8.06 11.46 3.27
CA ARG A 7 7.20 12.26 4.15
C ARG A 7 6.14 13.01 3.35
N GLN A 8 5.00 13.25 3.97
CA GLN A 8 4.01 14.21 3.49
C GLN A 8 4.58 15.64 3.52
N LYS A 9 3.97 16.55 2.75
CA LYS A 9 4.44 17.95 2.65
C LYS A 9 4.27 18.76 3.93
N THR A 10 3.40 18.36 4.84
CA THR A 10 3.10 19.09 6.08
C THR A 10 2.96 18.12 7.25
N ASN A 11 3.21 18.60 8.45
CA ASN A 11 2.97 17.90 9.71
C ASN A 11 1.59 18.27 10.32
N ASP A 12 0.83 19.16 9.71
CA ASP A 12 -0.51 19.48 10.17
C ASP A 12 -1.48 18.34 9.79
N PHE A 13 -1.94 17.63 10.82
CA PHE A 13 -2.82 16.47 10.66
C PHE A 13 -4.14 16.81 9.97
N PHE A 14 -4.72 17.98 10.27
CA PHE A 14 -6.01 18.37 9.70
C PHE A 14 -5.87 18.78 8.23
N VAL A 15 -4.78 19.45 7.88
CA VAL A 15 -4.45 19.78 6.49
C VAL A 15 -4.27 18.49 5.68
N LEU A 16 -3.54 17.50 6.22
CA LEU A 16 -3.37 16.20 5.58
C LEU A 16 -4.70 15.47 5.42
N PHE A 17 -5.56 15.49 6.45
CA PHE A 17 -6.84 14.80 6.41
C PHE A 17 -7.78 15.41 5.37
N LYS A 18 -7.84 16.74 5.29
CA LYS A 18 -8.62 17.47 4.28
C LYS A 18 -8.11 17.18 2.87
N ALA A 19 -6.80 17.24 2.66
CA ALA A 19 -6.18 16.91 1.37
C ALA A 19 -6.50 15.46 0.94
N ALA A 20 -6.46 14.51 1.87
CA ALA A 20 -6.85 13.13 1.60
C ALA A 20 -8.32 13.00 1.16
N GLN A 21 -9.24 13.77 1.76
CA GLN A 21 -10.65 13.81 1.36
C GLN A 21 -10.84 14.34 -0.06
N GLU A 22 -10.17 15.42 -0.39
CA GLU A 22 -10.22 16.06 -1.71
C GLU A 22 -9.60 15.16 -2.80
N LEU A 23 -8.49 14.49 -2.50
CA LEU A 23 -7.80 13.61 -3.44
C LEU A 23 -8.47 12.25 -3.64
N ARG A 24 -9.29 11.78 -2.69
CA ARG A 24 -9.88 10.45 -2.72
C ARG A 24 -10.57 10.08 -4.04
N PRO A 25 -11.49 10.88 -4.60
CA PRO A 25 -12.16 10.54 -5.87
C PRO A 25 -11.18 10.48 -7.05
N HIS A 26 -10.20 11.35 -7.09
CA HIS A 26 -9.17 11.36 -8.13
C HIS A 26 -8.28 10.11 -8.03
N PHE A 27 -7.81 9.77 -6.84
CA PHE A 27 -7.02 8.59 -6.60
C PHE A 27 -7.76 7.30 -6.99
N GLU A 28 -9.05 7.22 -6.66
CA GLU A 28 -9.88 6.09 -7.06
C GLU A 28 -10.01 5.98 -8.58
N ASN A 29 -10.33 7.07 -9.25
CA ASN A 29 -10.61 7.05 -10.68
C ASN A 29 -9.35 6.94 -11.55
N GLU A 30 -8.29 7.67 -11.21
CA GLU A 30 -7.10 7.78 -12.05
C GLU A 30 -6.07 6.67 -11.77
N VAL A 31 -6.06 6.13 -10.55
CA VAL A 31 -5.09 5.09 -10.16
C VAL A 31 -5.76 3.74 -9.96
N LEU A 32 -6.68 3.62 -9.01
CA LEU A 32 -7.18 2.29 -8.64
C LEU A 32 -8.03 1.63 -9.72
N ARG A 33 -8.91 2.38 -10.39
CA ARG A 33 -9.71 1.85 -11.52
C ARG A 33 -8.81 1.47 -12.69
N TYR A 34 -7.82 2.28 -13.01
CA TYR A 34 -6.83 1.95 -14.02
C TYR A 34 -6.14 0.62 -13.71
N LEU A 35 -5.64 0.43 -12.49
CA LEU A 35 -4.99 -0.82 -12.09
C LEU A 35 -5.95 -2.02 -12.17
N ALA A 36 -7.19 -1.85 -11.74
CA ALA A 36 -8.18 -2.94 -11.76
C ALA A 36 -8.53 -3.42 -13.17
N THR A 37 -8.35 -2.59 -14.19
CA THR A 37 -8.70 -2.90 -15.59
C THR A 37 -7.50 -3.03 -16.52
N PHE A 38 -6.28 -2.80 -16.01
CA PHE A 38 -5.08 -2.80 -16.83
C PHE A 38 -4.85 -4.15 -17.52
N GLU A 39 -4.63 -4.12 -18.84
CA GLU A 39 -4.44 -5.31 -19.69
C GLU A 39 -5.53 -6.40 -19.51
N SER A 40 -6.75 -6.00 -19.16
CA SER A 40 -7.85 -6.94 -18.95
C SER A 40 -8.96 -6.68 -19.96
N ALA A 41 -9.21 -7.66 -20.84
CA ALA A 41 -10.34 -7.61 -21.77
C ALA A 41 -11.69 -7.79 -21.07
N ALA A 42 -11.70 -8.48 -19.93
CA ALA A 42 -12.84 -8.64 -19.03
C ALA A 42 -12.34 -8.49 -17.59
N PRO A 43 -12.50 -7.32 -16.96
CA PRO A 43 -11.96 -7.08 -15.62
C PRO A 43 -12.55 -8.07 -14.61
N ARG A 44 -11.70 -8.94 -14.05
CA ARG A 44 -12.05 -9.89 -12.99
C ARG A 44 -11.68 -9.34 -11.61
N ASN A 45 -10.86 -8.31 -11.60
CA ASN A 45 -10.39 -7.70 -10.37
C ASN A 45 -11.50 -6.92 -9.69
N THR A 46 -11.57 -7.06 -8.36
CA THR A 46 -12.53 -6.30 -7.55
C THR A 46 -11.89 -5.04 -7.01
N LEU A 47 -12.43 -3.89 -7.39
CA LEU A 47 -12.06 -2.61 -6.80
C LEU A 47 -12.73 -2.47 -5.43
N LYS A 48 -11.93 -2.40 -4.38
CA LYS A 48 -12.44 -2.11 -3.02
C LYS A 48 -12.57 -0.61 -2.73
N GLY A 49 -12.16 0.22 -3.70
CA GLY A 49 -12.23 1.67 -3.64
C GLY A 49 -11.20 2.35 -2.74
N ALA A 50 -11.20 3.66 -2.82
CA ALA A 50 -10.33 4.50 -2.00
C ALA A 50 -10.98 4.82 -0.65
N SER A 51 -10.21 4.73 0.41
CA SER A 51 -10.65 4.99 1.78
C SER A 51 -9.66 5.85 2.54
N ILE A 52 -10.19 6.62 3.50
CA ILE A 52 -9.37 7.37 4.44
C ILE A 52 -9.31 6.57 5.74
N LYS A 53 -8.11 6.42 6.28
CA LYS A 53 -7.90 5.77 7.57
C LYS A 53 -8.67 6.51 8.66
N ARG A 54 -9.35 5.76 9.54
CA ARG A 54 -10.15 6.36 10.62
C ARG A 54 -9.31 7.34 11.44
N LEU A 55 -9.88 8.50 11.74
CA LEU A 55 -9.23 9.59 12.46
C LEU A 55 -8.55 9.13 13.76
N ALA A 56 -9.27 8.37 14.58
CA ALA A 56 -8.73 7.87 15.85
C ALA A 56 -7.49 6.99 15.64
N ARG A 57 -7.53 6.07 14.65
CA ARG A 57 -6.41 5.18 14.35
C ARG A 57 -5.22 5.95 13.74
N SER A 58 -5.49 6.98 12.95
CA SER A 58 -4.42 7.83 12.38
C SER A 58 -3.71 8.62 13.47
N ARG A 59 -4.48 9.21 14.41
CA ARG A 59 -3.91 9.93 15.56
C ARG A 59 -3.13 8.99 16.48
N GLN A 60 -3.67 7.82 16.78
CA GLN A 60 -2.98 6.81 17.58
C GLN A 60 -1.63 6.44 16.93
N LYS A 61 -1.64 6.13 15.62
CA LYS A 61 -0.41 5.80 14.88
C LYS A 61 0.59 6.96 14.90
N THR A 62 0.12 8.18 14.67
CA THR A 62 0.99 9.36 14.74
C THR A 62 1.66 9.51 16.10
N ALA A 63 0.93 9.31 17.18
CA ALA A 63 1.47 9.44 18.53
C ALA A 63 2.42 8.30 18.89
N MET A 64 2.04 7.05 18.61
CA MET A 64 2.78 5.86 19.07
C MET A 64 3.98 5.52 18.17
N ASP A 65 3.79 5.57 16.83
CA ASP A 65 4.80 5.08 15.89
C ASP A 65 5.71 6.21 15.38
N TYR A 66 5.22 7.46 15.40
CA TYR A 66 5.90 8.59 14.76
C TYR A 66 6.19 9.77 15.70
N GLY A 67 6.08 9.58 17.02
CA GLY A 67 6.41 10.63 17.99
C GLY A 67 5.62 11.95 17.82
N GLY A 68 4.39 11.86 17.29
CA GLY A 68 3.56 13.04 17.01
C GLY A 68 3.73 13.62 15.59
N ASP A 69 4.65 13.08 14.77
CA ASP A 69 4.91 13.60 13.42
C ASP A 69 3.91 13.02 12.38
N ALA A 70 2.86 13.79 12.10
CA ALA A 70 1.84 13.40 11.13
C ALA A 70 2.36 13.33 9.69
N ALA A 71 3.47 14.00 9.36
CA ALA A 71 4.08 13.92 8.03
C ALA A 71 4.58 12.50 7.70
N MET A 72 4.77 11.65 8.69
CA MET A 72 5.17 10.25 8.52
C MET A 72 4.01 9.33 8.11
N LEU A 73 2.74 9.79 8.16
CA LEU A 73 1.57 9.01 7.73
C LEU A 73 1.55 8.85 6.20
N LYS A 74 1.88 7.66 5.73
CA LYS A 74 1.89 7.32 4.29
C LYS A 74 0.62 6.59 3.85
N ASP A 75 -0.21 6.15 4.80
CA ASP A 75 -1.39 5.29 4.63
C ASP A 75 -2.70 5.98 5.05
N LEU A 76 -2.71 7.33 5.11
CA LEU A 76 -3.90 8.09 5.46
C LEU A 76 -4.97 7.97 4.36
N LEU A 77 -4.58 8.19 3.10
CA LEU A 77 -5.38 7.85 1.93
C LEU A 77 -4.83 6.54 1.35
N ARG A 78 -5.71 5.54 1.21
CA ARG A 78 -5.36 4.22 0.71
C ARG A 78 -6.46 3.63 -0.12
N GLY A 79 -6.11 2.72 -1.01
CA GLY A 79 -7.08 1.98 -1.80
C GLY A 79 -6.59 0.58 -2.11
N SER A 80 -7.53 -0.32 -2.40
CA SER A 80 -7.21 -1.72 -2.62
C SER A 80 -7.80 -2.24 -3.92
N VAL A 81 -7.02 -3.05 -4.62
CA VAL A 81 -7.45 -3.88 -5.74
C VAL A 81 -7.31 -5.34 -5.30
N ILE A 82 -8.38 -6.11 -5.41
CA ILE A 82 -8.36 -7.55 -5.16
C ILE A 82 -8.24 -8.24 -6.51
N CYS A 83 -7.10 -8.83 -6.76
CA CYS A 83 -6.76 -9.54 -7.99
C CYS A 83 -7.32 -10.97 -7.93
N SER A 84 -7.90 -11.42 -9.04
CA SER A 84 -8.51 -12.75 -9.12
C SER A 84 -7.47 -13.88 -9.01
N ASP A 85 -6.28 -13.65 -9.56
CA ASP A 85 -5.17 -14.58 -9.54
C ASP A 85 -3.81 -13.87 -9.59
N VAL A 86 -2.73 -14.63 -9.66
CA VAL A 86 -1.35 -14.13 -9.70
C VAL A 86 -1.05 -13.38 -11.00
N ASP A 87 -1.65 -13.78 -12.13
CA ASP A 87 -1.45 -13.08 -13.40
C ASP A 87 -2.08 -11.69 -13.37
N ASP A 88 -3.30 -11.57 -12.84
CA ASP A 88 -3.95 -10.28 -12.65
C ASP A 88 -3.22 -9.41 -11.62
N PHE A 89 -2.64 -10.03 -10.60
CA PHE A 89 -1.77 -9.35 -9.64
C PHE A 89 -0.52 -8.78 -10.34
N ALA A 90 0.13 -9.57 -11.21
CA ALA A 90 1.27 -9.11 -12.00
C ALA A 90 0.88 -7.98 -12.98
N LYS A 91 -0.31 -8.04 -13.61
CA LYS A 91 -0.84 -6.95 -14.45
C LYS A 91 -1.00 -5.66 -13.66
N CYS A 92 -1.52 -5.72 -12.43
CA CYS A 92 -1.61 -4.53 -11.57
C CYS A 92 -0.24 -3.89 -11.31
N PHE A 93 0.82 -4.68 -11.11
CA PHE A 93 2.18 -4.14 -10.99
C PHE A 93 2.67 -3.49 -12.29
N ARG A 94 2.43 -4.12 -13.46
CA ARG A 94 2.77 -3.50 -14.75
C ARG A 94 2.00 -2.20 -14.96
N GLY A 95 0.72 -2.17 -14.59
CA GLY A 95 -0.11 -0.96 -14.61
C GLY A 95 0.44 0.14 -13.71
N LEU A 96 0.91 -0.21 -12.51
CA LEU A 96 1.54 0.76 -11.60
C LEU A 96 2.83 1.34 -12.20
N ALA A 97 3.66 0.48 -12.81
CA ALA A 97 4.86 0.93 -13.51
C ALA A 97 4.53 1.79 -14.75
N GLN A 98 3.40 1.52 -15.44
CA GLN A 98 2.94 2.37 -16.54
C GLN A 98 2.51 3.75 -16.02
N LEU A 99 1.73 3.82 -14.95
CA LEU A 99 1.34 5.10 -14.33
C LEU A 99 2.57 5.93 -13.87
N GLU A 100 3.65 5.27 -13.46
CA GLU A 100 4.91 5.96 -13.16
C GLU A 100 5.57 6.52 -14.42
N ARG A 101 5.65 5.73 -15.51
CA ARG A 101 6.18 6.20 -16.80
C ARG A 101 5.39 7.38 -17.36
N ASP A 102 4.08 7.36 -17.19
CA ASP A 102 3.17 8.41 -17.65
C ASP A 102 3.19 9.64 -16.73
N GLY A 103 3.96 9.61 -15.63
CA GLY A 103 4.08 10.72 -14.69
C GLY A 103 2.84 10.94 -13.79
N VAL A 104 1.88 10.00 -13.79
CA VAL A 104 0.67 10.09 -12.95
C VAL A 104 1.01 9.83 -11.48
N VAL A 105 1.90 8.88 -11.22
CA VAL A 105 2.41 8.59 -9.87
C VAL A 105 3.93 8.52 -9.86
N SER A 106 4.52 8.57 -8.66
CA SER A 106 5.92 8.21 -8.44
C SER A 106 5.97 7.13 -7.37
N ILE A 107 6.54 5.97 -7.68
CA ILE A 107 6.65 4.84 -6.75
C ILE A 107 7.74 5.14 -5.72
N VAL A 108 7.37 5.13 -4.44
CA VAL A 108 8.26 5.49 -3.32
C VAL A 108 8.72 4.27 -2.55
N ILE A 109 7.79 3.37 -2.20
CA ILE A 109 8.08 2.13 -1.45
C ILE A 109 7.26 1.00 -2.07
N VAL A 110 7.87 -0.17 -2.24
CA VAL A 110 7.19 -1.41 -2.61
C VAL A 110 7.50 -2.47 -1.56
N LYS A 111 6.47 -2.99 -0.92
CA LYS A 111 6.50 -4.16 -0.04
C LYS A 111 5.70 -5.26 -0.72
N ASN A 112 6.36 -6.20 -1.38
CA ASN A 112 5.70 -7.31 -2.10
C ASN A 112 5.86 -8.61 -1.32
N ARG A 113 4.94 -8.90 -0.41
CA ARG A 113 4.97 -10.10 0.42
C ARG A 113 4.64 -11.40 -0.34
N VAL A 114 4.07 -11.29 -1.53
CA VAL A 114 3.89 -12.44 -2.42
C VAL A 114 5.24 -12.95 -2.91
N ARG A 115 6.19 -12.03 -3.17
CA ARG A 115 7.56 -12.36 -3.60
C ARG A 115 8.51 -12.53 -2.41
N ASP A 116 8.46 -11.61 -1.43
CA ASP A 116 9.49 -11.46 -0.40
C ASP A 116 9.23 -12.34 0.82
N GLY A 117 8.05 -12.99 0.89
CA GLY A 117 7.63 -13.86 1.99
C GLY A 117 6.48 -13.31 2.82
N ALA A 118 5.69 -14.22 3.36
CA ALA A 118 4.52 -13.90 4.16
C ALA A 118 4.90 -13.23 5.50
N LEU A 119 3.95 -12.50 6.07
CA LEU A 119 4.02 -12.08 7.47
C LEU A 119 4.04 -13.30 8.41
N ALA A 120 4.41 -13.12 9.68
CA ALA A 120 4.35 -14.17 10.69
C ALA A 120 2.94 -14.80 10.83
N SER A 121 1.88 -14.05 10.50
CA SER A 121 0.51 -14.54 10.43
C SER A 121 0.18 -15.37 9.18
N GLY A 122 1.14 -15.60 8.27
CA GLY A 122 0.91 -16.23 6.97
C GLY A 122 0.27 -15.33 5.92
N TYR A 123 -0.07 -14.09 6.24
CA TYR A 123 -0.72 -13.16 5.32
C TYR A 123 0.24 -12.63 4.25
N ILE A 124 -0.22 -12.60 3.01
CA ILE A 124 0.51 -12.07 1.86
C ILE A 124 -0.31 -11.02 1.11
N ASP A 125 0.34 -9.95 0.70
CA ASP A 125 -0.20 -8.87 -0.14
C ASP A 125 0.94 -8.11 -0.79
N ALA A 126 0.63 -7.04 -1.52
CA ALA A 126 1.60 -6.01 -1.82
C ALA A 126 1.07 -4.65 -1.40
N ASN A 127 1.92 -3.90 -0.70
CA ASN A 127 1.67 -2.53 -0.31
C ASN A 127 2.67 -1.60 -1.01
N CYS A 128 2.16 -0.70 -1.84
CA CYS A 128 2.95 0.27 -2.56
C CYS A 128 2.62 1.68 -2.04
N ILE A 129 3.62 2.38 -1.53
CA ILE A 129 3.48 3.81 -1.27
C ILE A 129 3.86 4.55 -2.54
N VAL A 130 2.94 5.33 -3.04
CA VAL A 130 3.17 6.15 -4.22
C VAL A 130 2.89 7.62 -3.91
N LYS A 131 3.58 8.50 -4.59
CA LYS A 131 3.27 9.92 -4.59
C LYS A 131 2.33 10.21 -5.75
N PHE A 132 1.11 10.64 -5.43
CA PHE A 132 0.06 11.04 -6.34
C PHE A 132 -0.30 12.51 -6.09
N ARG A 133 -0.16 13.38 -7.08
CA ARG A 133 -0.39 14.84 -6.93
C ARG A 133 0.29 15.42 -5.69
N ASP A 134 1.56 15.02 -5.48
CA ASP A 134 2.40 15.44 -4.33
C ASP A 134 1.94 14.94 -2.94
N TYR A 135 0.97 14.02 -2.88
CA TYR A 135 0.50 13.40 -1.66
C TYR A 135 0.91 11.92 -1.62
N LEU A 136 1.38 11.43 -0.46
CA LEU A 136 1.69 10.00 -0.31
C LEU A 136 0.40 9.22 -0.04
N VAL A 137 0.14 8.21 -0.87
CA VAL A 137 -1.00 7.32 -0.79
C VAL A 137 -0.55 5.87 -0.79
N GLU A 138 -1.35 4.98 -0.22
CA GLU A 138 -1.09 3.55 -0.21
C GLU A 138 -1.97 2.81 -1.22
N VAL A 139 -1.34 2.11 -2.16
CA VAL A 139 -1.99 1.14 -3.06
C VAL A 139 -1.78 -0.25 -2.48
N GLN A 140 -2.86 -0.96 -2.23
CA GLN A 140 -2.85 -2.33 -1.70
C GLN A 140 -3.32 -3.29 -2.78
N LEU A 141 -2.51 -4.29 -3.12
CA LEU A 141 -2.87 -5.37 -4.01
C LEU A 141 -3.03 -6.65 -3.21
N HIS A 142 -4.17 -7.30 -3.36
CA HIS A 142 -4.50 -8.53 -2.65
C HIS A 142 -4.86 -9.63 -3.65
N LEU A 143 -4.62 -10.88 -3.29
CA LEU A 143 -5.16 -12.04 -3.98
C LEU A 143 -6.51 -12.42 -3.37
N ALA A 144 -7.49 -12.77 -4.20
CA ALA A 144 -8.87 -13.06 -3.78
C ALA A 144 -8.93 -14.19 -2.73
N ASP A 145 -8.18 -15.27 -2.95
CA ASP A 145 -8.15 -16.42 -2.05
C ASP A 145 -7.58 -16.05 -0.67
N ILE A 146 -6.55 -15.19 -0.63
CA ILE A 146 -5.96 -14.72 0.62
C ILE A 146 -6.93 -13.81 1.38
N VAL A 147 -7.69 -12.98 0.65
CA VAL A 147 -8.72 -12.13 1.28
C VAL A 147 -9.86 -12.96 1.86
N ALA A 148 -10.25 -14.06 1.21
CA ALA A 148 -11.26 -14.99 1.72
C ALA A 148 -10.82 -15.61 3.06
N VAL A 149 -9.61 -16.18 3.11
CA VAL A 149 -9.02 -16.75 4.34
C VAL A 149 -8.92 -15.68 5.45
N LYS A 150 -8.48 -14.46 5.12
CA LYS A 150 -8.40 -13.36 6.09
C LYS A 150 -9.75 -13.01 6.71
N LYS A 151 -10.83 -13.06 5.94
CA LYS A 151 -12.19 -12.79 6.44
C LYS A 151 -12.60 -13.80 7.51
N GLU A 152 -12.29 -15.08 7.28
CA GLU A 152 -12.60 -16.15 8.24
C GLU A 152 -11.76 -16.03 9.53
N ALA A 153 -10.49 -15.65 9.39
CA ALA A 153 -9.55 -15.48 10.51
C ALA A 153 -9.70 -14.14 11.25
N HIS A 154 -10.51 -13.19 10.73
CA HIS A 154 -10.53 -11.80 11.22
C HIS A 154 -10.94 -11.68 12.69
N GLY A 155 -11.91 -12.48 13.15
CA GLY A 155 -12.31 -12.47 14.55
C GLY A 155 -11.22 -12.90 15.52
N ALA A 156 -10.48 -13.94 15.16
CA ALA A 156 -9.33 -14.42 15.95
C ALA A 156 -8.17 -13.41 15.95
N TYR A 157 -7.93 -12.74 14.83
CA TYR A 157 -6.90 -11.70 14.71
C TYR A 157 -7.24 -10.44 15.54
N GLU A 158 -8.48 -9.99 15.54
CA GLU A 158 -8.90 -8.84 16.36
C GLU A 158 -8.84 -9.16 17.85
N ALA A 159 -9.31 -10.35 18.26
CA ALA A 159 -9.22 -10.82 19.63
C ALA A 159 -7.75 -10.94 20.10
N GLY A 160 -6.86 -11.49 19.26
CA GLY A 160 -5.42 -11.58 19.56
C GLY A 160 -4.76 -10.20 19.72
N ARG A 161 -5.18 -9.22 18.91
CA ARG A 161 -4.70 -7.84 19.05
C ARG A 161 -5.19 -7.14 20.30
N GLU A 162 -6.44 -7.38 20.70
CA GLU A 162 -7.02 -6.79 21.90
C GLU A 162 -6.38 -7.35 23.17
N LEU A 163 -5.99 -8.62 23.15
CA LEU A 163 -5.33 -9.29 24.27
C LEU A 163 -3.81 -9.04 24.33
N ASP A 164 -3.26 -8.19 23.44
CA ASP A 164 -1.82 -7.91 23.31
C ASP A 164 -0.93 -9.17 23.12
N LEU A 165 -1.58 -10.32 22.87
CA LEU A 165 -0.90 -11.58 22.56
C LEU A 165 -0.12 -11.50 21.24
N MET A 166 -0.45 -10.54 20.38
CA MET A 166 0.22 -10.27 19.13
C MET A 166 1.40 -9.29 19.28
N GLY A 167 1.60 -8.68 20.43
CA GLY A 167 2.81 -7.89 20.72
C GLY A 167 4.07 -8.76 20.70
N ALA A 168 3.94 -10.05 21.05
CA ALA A 168 5.02 -11.03 20.94
C ALA A 168 5.23 -11.56 19.51
N LEU A 169 4.25 -11.36 18.63
CA LEU A 169 4.29 -11.66 17.18
C LEU A 169 4.42 -10.37 16.37
N ALA A 170 4.93 -9.30 17.02
CA ALA A 170 5.09 -8.00 16.40
C ALA A 170 5.73 -8.12 15.03
N GLU A 171 5.22 -7.34 14.11
CA GLU A 171 5.90 -7.11 12.83
C GLU A 171 7.37 -6.83 13.12
N PRO A 172 8.29 -7.47 12.42
CA PRO A 172 9.70 -7.13 12.54
C PRO A 172 9.83 -5.61 12.44
N PRO A 173 10.74 -4.99 13.22
CA PRO A 173 10.90 -3.54 13.22
C PRO A 173 10.93 -3.04 11.77
N GLU A 174 10.22 -1.93 11.48
CA GLU A 174 10.16 -1.37 10.14
C GLU A 174 11.58 -1.37 9.58
N GLU A 175 11.77 -2.17 8.53
CA GLU A 175 13.09 -2.30 7.91
C GLU A 175 13.60 -0.89 7.61
N THR A 176 14.81 -0.62 8.06
CA THR A 176 15.61 0.52 7.62
C THR A 176 15.43 0.71 6.10
N PRO A 177 15.26 1.94 5.62
CA PRO A 177 15.00 2.21 4.22
C PRO A 177 16.06 1.51 3.38
N ARG A 178 15.63 0.53 2.59
CA ARG A 178 16.50 -0.15 1.63
C ARG A 178 17.07 0.93 0.70
N SER A 179 18.36 0.91 0.52
CA SER A 179 19.11 1.82 -0.33
C SER A 179 18.46 1.95 -1.73
N HIS A 180 18.68 3.06 -2.43
CA HIS A 180 18.26 3.29 -3.82
C HIS A 180 18.57 2.11 -4.76
N LEU A 181 19.56 1.28 -4.43
CA LEU A 181 19.86 0.03 -5.14
C LEU A 181 18.71 -0.99 -5.04
N ALA A 182 18.06 -1.11 -3.88
CA ALA A 182 16.93 -2.03 -3.71
C ALA A 182 15.66 -1.51 -4.39
N LEU A 183 15.48 -0.19 -4.44
CA LEU A 183 14.39 0.43 -5.22
C LEU A 183 14.58 0.19 -6.72
N ASN A 184 15.82 0.32 -7.21
CA ASN A 184 16.17 0.02 -8.60
C ASN A 184 16.05 -1.48 -8.91
N ALA A 185 16.40 -2.36 -7.96
CA ALA A 185 16.20 -3.80 -8.12
C ALA A 185 14.70 -4.17 -8.12
N ALA A 186 13.88 -3.55 -7.27
CA ALA A 186 12.43 -3.71 -7.31
C ALA A 186 11.81 -3.14 -8.59
N ARG A 187 12.33 -2.00 -9.09
CA ARG A 187 11.98 -1.44 -10.42
C ARG A 187 12.38 -2.38 -11.56
N LEU A 188 13.59 -2.95 -11.51
CA LEU A 188 14.08 -3.90 -12.51
C LEU A 188 13.29 -5.22 -12.49
N VAL A 189 12.83 -5.70 -11.35
CA VAL A 189 11.99 -6.91 -11.26
C VAL A 189 10.60 -6.65 -11.78
N VAL A 190 10.00 -5.47 -11.50
CA VAL A 190 8.73 -5.06 -12.10
C VAL A 190 8.87 -4.92 -13.63
N LEU A 191 9.99 -4.41 -14.11
CA LEU A 191 10.31 -4.32 -15.54
C LEU A 191 10.76 -5.67 -16.13
N GLY A 192 11.44 -6.51 -15.36
CA GLY A 192 11.93 -7.83 -15.79
C GLY A 192 10.84 -8.89 -15.90
N MET A 193 9.73 -8.79 -15.14
CA MET A 193 8.53 -9.61 -15.34
C MET A 193 7.77 -9.26 -16.64
N CYS A 194 8.19 -8.20 -17.34
CA CYS A 194 7.65 -7.82 -18.66
C CYS A 194 8.45 -8.39 -19.85
N LEU A 195 9.52 -9.16 -19.63
CA LEU A 195 10.43 -9.63 -20.69
C LEU A 195 10.50 -11.18 -20.79
N VAL A 196 9.54 -11.92 -20.22
CA VAL A 196 9.39 -13.36 -20.48
C VAL A 196 7.96 -13.67 -20.89
#